data_ccd200c9ea5ee05dc918f191793356cd
#
_entry.id   ccd200c9ea5ee05dc918f191793356cd
#
_cell.length_a   1.000
_cell.length_b   1.000
_cell.length_c   1.000
_cell.angle_alpha   90.00
_cell.angle_beta   90.00
_cell.angle_gamma   90.00
#
_symmetry.space_group_name_H-M   'P 1'
#
loop_
_entity.id
_entity.type
_entity.pdbx_description
1 polymer ?
#
loop_
_entity_poly.entity_id
_entity_poly.type
_entity_poly.pdbx_seq_one_letter_code
_entity_poly.pdbx_strand_id
1 'polypeptide(L)'
;MKKYWCWVMTILVLGLLALMSNAEVDIDAFESLVKNAPDEALKAYQNEIARADLAVTDLYQLHYLAVRASARTFNNPIFIKALDMLKAPPFKTLADEDRAKILTNIGVGYRRRNQNEQAIWHYRCAMNAPASLQHKSALKVNIAIAYTRLEQPAIGYNLLKSVDREMLPSFMQAGLLTALGNATFAMGEADTALSYYIDAATHYAKDENYRAVKQVSINSLGIYVLHSDFSSYHKMLADITAEPSLIEDNQHYLGWLRELVQQLEQNKQALTVSTTMKAYSLGAANAGYASMVNAHIDKFNLSLPKVTSQLTIRDPLPVELGKAWCPNR
;
A
#
# COMPACT_ATOMS: atom_id res chain seq x y z
N MET A 1 54.89 11.98 39.37
CA MET A 1 54.53 11.69 37.96
C MET A 1 53.32 10.77 37.79
N LYS A 2 52.95 9.84 38.67
CA LYS A 2 51.78 8.91 38.49
C LYS A 2 50.41 9.55 38.69
N LYS A 3 50.26 10.68 39.38
CA LYS A 3 48.95 11.33 39.63
C LYS A 3 48.41 12.15 38.41
N TYR A 4 49.29 12.66 37.55
CA TYR A 4 48.86 13.44 36.38
C TYR A 4 48.37 12.58 35.22
N TRP A 5 48.81 11.34 35.11
CA TRP A 5 48.35 10.44 34.05
C TRP A 5 46.89 9.95 34.26
N CYS A 6 46.45 9.83 35.51
CA CYS A 6 45.08 9.44 35.80
C CYS A 6 44.04 10.50 35.39
N TRP A 7 44.38 11.81 35.60
CA TRP A 7 43.52 12.92 35.22
C TRP A 7 43.40 13.13 33.72
N VAL A 8 44.48 12.95 32.97
CA VAL A 8 44.48 13.09 31.52
C VAL A 8 43.67 11.95 30.84
N MET A 9 43.79 10.73 31.39
CA MET A 9 42.98 9.60 30.89
C MET A 9 41.48 9.77 31.20
N THR A 10 41.13 10.29 32.37
CA THR A 10 39.72 10.51 32.73
C THR A 10 39.10 11.62 31.90
N ILE A 11 39.81 12.68 31.56
CA ILE A 11 39.35 13.77 30.70
C ILE A 11 39.23 13.27 29.23
N LEU A 12 40.15 12.43 28.75
CA LEU A 12 40.10 11.83 27.43
C LEU A 12 38.92 10.83 27.29
N VAL A 13 38.63 10.04 28.30
CA VAL A 13 37.50 9.11 28.30
C VAL A 13 36.17 9.85 28.40
N LEU A 14 36.07 10.91 29.22
CA LEU A 14 34.89 11.77 29.28
C LEU A 14 34.71 12.59 28.01
N GLY A 15 35.80 13.05 27.38
CA GLY A 15 35.73 13.72 26.07
C GLY A 15 35.32 12.80 24.93
N LEU A 16 35.74 11.52 24.93
CA LEU A 16 35.34 10.51 23.97
C LEU A 16 33.89 10.06 24.19
N LEU A 17 33.42 9.98 25.45
CA LEU A 17 32.01 9.68 25.75
C LEU A 17 31.08 10.85 25.38
N ALA A 18 31.55 12.11 25.49
CA ALA A 18 30.80 13.29 25.05
C ALA A 18 30.76 13.43 23.51
N LEU A 19 31.74 12.88 22.77
CA LEU A 19 31.74 12.83 21.30
C LEU A 19 30.87 11.69 20.74
N MET A 20 30.46 10.73 21.57
CA MET A 20 29.57 9.64 21.12
C MET A 20 28.07 9.92 21.31
N SER A 21 27.67 11.09 21.86
CA SER A 21 26.29 11.33 22.26
C SER A 21 25.45 12.25 21.35
N ASN A 22 25.97 12.74 20.26
CA ASN A 22 25.24 13.66 19.37
C ASN A 22 25.23 13.17 17.91
N ALA A 23 25.00 11.89 17.68
CA ALA A 23 24.63 11.48 16.32
C ALA A 23 23.20 11.97 16.05
N GLU A 24 23.07 13.04 15.30
CA GLU A 24 21.81 13.51 14.73
C GLU A 24 21.09 12.32 14.07
N VAL A 25 19.78 12.21 14.25
CA VAL A 25 19.01 11.15 13.57
C VAL A 25 18.96 11.47 12.09
N ASP A 26 19.47 10.55 11.28
CA ASP A 26 19.35 10.66 9.83
C ASP A 26 17.89 10.32 9.41
N ILE A 27 17.05 11.36 9.38
CA ILE A 27 15.63 11.25 9.02
C ILE A 27 15.47 10.77 7.57
N ASP A 28 16.35 11.15 6.66
CA ASP A 28 16.29 10.74 5.24
C ASP A 28 16.58 9.23 5.10
N ALA A 29 17.60 8.72 5.80
CA ALA A 29 17.86 7.28 5.87
C ALA A 29 16.68 6.53 6.50
N PHE A 30 16.07 7.08 7.56
CA PHE A 30 14.90 6.50 8.18
C PHE A 30 13.68 6.49 7.23
N GLU A 31 13.44 7.57 6.47
CA GLU A 31 12.38 7.60 5.47
C GLU A 31 12.61 6.56 4.36
N SER A 32 13.86 6.36 3.96
CA SER A 32 14.24 5.29 3.02
C SER A 32 13.91 3.90 3.57
N LEU A 33 14.20 3.63 4.85
CA LEU A 33 13.79 2.38 5.51
C LEU A 33 12.28 2.21 5.52
N VAL A 34 11.50 3.25 5.87
CA VAL A 34 10.03 3.20 5.83
C VAL A 34 9.52 2.83 4.45
N LYS A 35 10.18 3.28 3.38
CA LYS A 35 9.81 2.96 2.00
C LYS A 35 10.16 1.53 1.60
N ASN A 36 11.35 1.04 1.98
CA ASN A 36 11.94 -0.18 1.42
C ASN A 36 11.89 -1.38 2.39
N ALA A 37 11.99 -1.15 3.70
CA ALA A 37 12.04 -2.16 4.77
C ALA A 37 11.25 -1.69 6.01
N PRO A 38 9.91 -1.56 5.92
CA PRO A 38 9.10 -0.93 6.97
C PRO A 38 9.14 -1.66 8.32
N ASP A 39 9.36 -2.96 8.36
CA ASP A 39 9.53 -3.70 9.62
C ASP A 39 10.84 -3.34 10.32
N GLU A 40 11.92 -3.14 9.56
CA GLU A 40 13.20 -2.68 10.10
C GLU A 40 13.11 -1.21 10.55
N ALA A 41 12.37 -0.38 9.82
CA ALA A 41 12.08 0.97 10.26
C ALA A 41 11.39 1.01 11.62
N LEU A 42 10.44 0.08 11.90
CA LEU A 42 9.79 0.03 13.21
C LEU A 42 10.73 -0.43 14.34
N LYS A 43 11.68 -1.32 14.05
CA LYS A 43 12.72 -1.68 15.02
C LYS A 43 13.66 -0.50 15.32
N ALA A 44 14.11 0.19 14.26
CA ALA A 44 14.92 1.39 14.39
C ALA A 44 14.18 2.49 15.19
N TYR A 45 12.90 2.72 14.89
CA TYR A 45 12.05 3.66 15.63
C TYR A 45 12.04 3.37 17.13
N GLN A 46 11.86 2.11 17.54
CA GLN A 46 11.82 1.74 18.96
C GLN A 46 13.14 2.03 19.67
N ASN A 47 14.27 1.89 18.98
CA ASN A 47 15.59 2.19 19.52
C ASN A 47 15.83 3.70 19.64
N GLU A 48 15.48 4.45 18.56
CA GLU A 48 15.72 5.90 18.51
C GLU A 48 14.87 6.68 19.52
N ILE A 49 13.59 6.36 19.68
CA ILE A 49 12.71 7.07 20.64
C ILE A 49 13.08 6.86 22.12
N ALA A 50 13.98 5.92 22.42
CA ALA A 50 14.51 5.71 23.77
C ALA A 50 15.64 6.70 24.10
N ARG A 51 16.16 7.45 23.12
CA ARG A 51 17.20 8.46 23.33
C ARG A 51 16.61 9.71 23.99
N ALA A 52 17.34 10.27 24.96
CA ALA A 52 16.89 11.45 25.70
C ALA A 52 17.31 12.79 25.07
N ASP A 53 18.15 12.74 24.03
CA ASP A 53 18.83 13.90 23.42
C ASP A 53 18.22 14.35 22.10
N LEU A 54 17.07 13.78 21.69
CA LEU A 54 16.43 14.09 20.43
C LEU A 54 15.78 15.49 20.42
N ALA A 55 16.00 16.21 19.30
CA ALA A 55 15.25 17.43 19.05
C ALA A 55 13.75 17.12 18.88
N VAL A 56 12.89 18.08 19.27
CA VAL A 56 11.43 17.93 19.15
C VAL A 56 11.00 17.66 17.71
N THR A 57 11.65 18.29 16.73
CA THR A 57 11.41 18.09 15.30
C THR A 57 11.72 16.68 14.86
N ASP A 58 12.85 16.12 15.29
CA ASP A 58 13.27 14.77 14.89
C ASP A 58 12.37 13.71 15.53
N LEU A 59 12.04 13.90 16.82
CA LEU A 59 11.10 13.04 17.52
C LEU A 59 9.71 13.07 16.85
N TYR A 60 9.25 14.25 16.43
CA TYR A 60 8.02 14.37 15.64
C TYR A 60 8.10 13.58 14.34
N GLN A 61 9.19 13.75 13.56
CA GLN A 61 9.37 13.04 12.31
C GLN A 61 9.44 11.52 12.51
N LEU A 62 10.12 11.05 13.54
CA LEU A 62 10.17 9.63 13.90
C LEU A 62 8.76 9.07 14.18
N HIS A 63 7.94 9.78 14.97
CA HIS A 63 6.56 9.35 15.22
C HIS A 63 5.73 9.34 13.93
N TYR A 64 5.84 10.39 13.11
CA TYR A 64 5.13 10.48 11.84
C TYR A 64 5.52 9.33 10.89
N LEU A 65 6.81 9.04 10.76
CA LEU A 65 7.33 7.96 9.92
C LEU A 65 6.96 6.57 10.47
N ALA A 66 6.90 6.42 11.80
CA ALA A 66 6.40 5.19 12.44
C ALA A 66 4.93 4.93 12.12
N VAL A 67 4.08 5.97 12.04
CA VAL A 67 2.69 5.84 11.56
C VAL A 67 2.67 5.30 10.13
N ARG A 68 3.54 5.81 9.23
CA ARG A 68 3.62 5.34 7.84
C ARG A 68 4.07 3.88 7.73
N ALA A 69 5.10 3.50 8.49
CA ALA A 69 5.63 2.13 8.51
C ALA A 69 4.61 1.14 9.07
N SER A 70 4.03 1.44 10.24
CA SER A 70 3.07 0.57 10.92
C SER A 70 1.74 0.42 10.16
N ALA A 71 1.32 1.42 9.39
CA ALA A 71 0.20 1.27 8.46
C ALA A 71 0.46 0.18 7.41
N ARG A 72 1.72 -0.03 7.01
CA ARG A 72 2.12 -0.99 5.98
C ARG A 72 2.37 -2.40 6.52
N THR A 73 2.85 -2.50 7.75
CA THR A 73 3.22 -3.77 8.42
C THR A 73 2.11 -4.33 9.30
N PHE A 74 0.96 -3.67 9.38
CA PHE A 74 -0.16 -4.03 10.27
C PHE A 74 0.20 -4.00 11.76
N ASN A 75 1.24 -3.25 12.16
CA ASN A 75 1.63 -3.12 13.55
C ASN A 75 0.72 -2.11 14.28
N ASN A 76 -0.45 -2.55 14.73
CA ASN A 76 -1.43 -1.70 15.41
C ASN A 76 -0.89 -1.05 16.70
N PRO A 77 -0.15 -1.76 17.59
CA PRO A 77 0.38 -1.13 18.79
C PRO A 77 1.25 0.09 18.51
N ILE A 78 2.20 -0.01 17.56
CA ILE A 78 3.06 1.14 17.21
C ILE A 78 2.24 2.20 16.47
N PHE A 79 1.31 1.82 15.59
CA PHE A 79 0.46 2.75 14.87
C PHE A 79 -0.32 3.66 15.82
N ILE A 80 -1.00 3.07 16.80
CA ILE A 80 -1.81 3.80 17.79
C ILE A 80 -0.90 4.65 18.69
N LYS A 81 0.17 4.07 19.23
CA LYS A 81 1.12 4.77 20.10
C LYS A 81 1.73 6.00 19.42
N ALA A 82 2.22 5.83 18.18
CA ALA A 82 2.82 6.94 17.44
C ALA A 82 1.81 8.06 17.14
N LEU A 83 0.57 7.72 16.80
CA LEU A 83 -0.51 8.71 16.64
C LEU A 83 -0.85 9.43 17.93
N ASP A 84 -0.86 8.73 19.07
CA ASP A 84 -1.11 9.37 20.37
C ASP A 84 0.01 10.31 20.76
N MET A 85 1.26 9.95 20.45
CA MET A 85 2.40 10.85 20.66
C MET A 85 2.29 12.12 19.80
N LEU A 86 1.89 12.03 18.54
CA LEU A 86 1.70 13.21 17.68
C LEU A 86 0.63 14.20 18.19
N LYS A 87 -0.26 13.78 19.12
CA LYS A 87 -1.23 14.67 19.79
C LYS A 87 -0.63 15.42 20.97
N ALA A 88 0.56 15.03 21.44
CA ALA A 88 1.16 15.62 22.63
C ALA A 88 1.48 17.10 22.42
N PRO A 89 1.39 17.94 23.48
CA PRO A 89 1.56 19.40 23.36
C PRO A 89 2.83 19.86 22.64
N PRO A 90 4.01 19.22 22.81
CA PRO A 90 5.23 19.63 22.10
C PRO A 90 5.12 19.56 20.57
N PHE A 91 4.26 18.68 20.04
CA PHE A 91 4.11 18.42 18.60
C PHE A 91 2.92 19.11 17.97
N LYS A 92 2.09 19.80 18.77
CA LYS A 92 0.80 20.32 18.31
C LYS A 92 0.92 21.19 17.05
N THR A 93 1.84 22.13 17.01
CA THR A 93 2.03 23.02 15.86
C THR A 93 2.42 22.23 14.60
N LEU A 94 3.40 21.34 14.70
CA LEU A 94 3.85 20.49 13.59
C LEU A 94 2.73 19.56 13.11
N ALA A 95 1.96 18.98 14.03
CA ALA A 95 0.84 18.11 13.71
C ALA A 95 -0.33 18.88 13.05
N ASP A 96 -0.58 20.12 13.43
CA ASP A 96 -1.59 20.98 12.81
C ASP A 96 -1.17 21.35 11.38
N GLU A 97 0.12 21.64 11.14
CA GLU A 97 0.68 21.90 9.80
C GLU A 97 0.62 20.65 8.90
N ASP A 98 0.94 19.47 9.43
CA ASP A 98 0.95 18.19 8.71
C ASP A 98 -0.40 17.44 8.78
N ARG A 99 -1.47 18.09 9.24
CA ARG A 99 -2.78 17.48 9.47
C ARG A 99 -3.29 16.66 8.28
N ALA A 100 -3.17 17.20 7.06
CA ALA A 100 -3.56 16.47 5.84
C ALA A 100 -2.77 15.18 5.66
N LYS A 101 -1.46 15.21 5.92
CA LYS A 101 -0.56 14.05 5.79
C LYS A 101 -0.87 12.99 6.85
N ILE A 102 -1.08 13.40 8.11
CA ILE A 102 -1.45 12.50 9.21
C ILE A 102 -2.76 11.78 8.90
N LEU A 103 -3.80 12.54 8.52
CA LEU A 103 -5.11 11.98 8.14
C LEU A 103 -5.02 11.04 6.95
N THR A 104 -4.16 11.36 5.96
CA THR A 104 -3.90 10.47 4.83
C THR A 104 -3.33 9.14 5.30
N ASN A 105 -2.34 9.15 6.19
CA ASN A 105 -1.72 7.92 6.70
C ASN A 105 -2.68 7.10 7.56
N ILE A 106 -3.55 7.74 8.33
CA ILE A 106 -4.64 7.06 9.06
C ILE A 106 -5.58 6.38 8.06
N GLY A 107 -6.00 7.09 7.02
CA GLY A 107 -6.83 6.52 5.94
C GLY A 107 -6.17 5.35 5.24
N VAL A 108 -4.85 5.42 4.96
CA VAL A 108 -4.08 4.28 4.42
C VAL A 108 -4.10 3.10 5.39
N GLY A 109 -3.92 3.34 6.69
CA GLY A 109 -3.99 2.31 7.72
C GLY A 109 -5.32 1.56 7.70
N TYR A 110 -6.44 2.27 7.65
CA TYR A 110 -7.78 1.69 7.55
C TYR A 110 -7.98 0.94 6.23
N ARG A 111 -7.64 1.56 5.09
CA ARG A 111 -7.83 0.95 3.76
C ARG A 111 -7.06 -0.36 3.61
N ARG A 112 -5.83 -0.44 4.12
CA ARG A 112 -5.03 -1.68 4.06
C ARG A 112 -5.63 -2.80 4.91
N ARG A 113 -6.45 -2.47 5.90
CA ARG A 113 -7.19 -3.39 6.75
C ARG A 113 -8.61 -3.67 6.27
N ASN A 114 -8.94 -3.22 5.05
CA ASN A 114 -10.28 -3.33 4.45
C ASN A 114 -11.39 -2.55 5.18
N GLN A 115 -11.04 -1.64 6.09
CA GLN A 115 -11.94 -0.68 6.72
C GLN A 115 -12.13 0.53 5.78
N ASN A 116 -12.71 0.29 4.60
CA ASN A 116 -12.73 1.25 3.50
C ASN A 116 -13.61 2.47 3.78
N GLU A 117 -14.71 2.34 4.53
CA GLU A 117 -15.56 3.47 4.92
C GLU A 117 -14.82 4.45 5.84
N GLN A 118 -14.10 3.92 6.84
CA GLN A 118 -13.26 4.72 7.73
C GLN A 118 -12.12 5.39 6.95
N ALA A 119 -11.54 4.69 5.98
CA ALA A 119 -10.52 5.26 5.12
C ALA A 119 -11.05 6.46 4.31
N ILE A 120 -12.21 6.32 3.66
CA ILE A 120 -12.85 7.39 2.88
C ILE A 120 -13.13 8.60 3.77
N TRP A 121 -13.63 8.37 4.99
CA TRP A 121 -13.89 9.45 5.91
C TRP A 121 -12.62 10.24 6.25
N HIS A 122 -11.50 9.57 6.57
CA HIS A 122 -10.23 10.22 6.86
C HIS A 122 -9.65 10.96 5.65
N TYR A 123 -9.73 10.36 4.45
CA TYR A 123 -9.29 11.02 3.23
C TYR A 123 -10.12 12.27 2.90
N ARG A 124 -11.44 12.25 3.11
CA ARG A 124 -12.29 13.43 2.95
C ARG A 124 -11.93 14.51 3.96
N CYS A 125 -11.63 14.12 5.20
CA CYS A 125 -11.17 15.06 6.22
C CYS A 125 -9.81 15.67 5.83
N ALA A 126 -8.88 14.87 5.29
CA ALA A 126 -7.61 15.35 4.77
C ALA A 126 -7.79 16.31 3.58
N MET A 127 -8.79 16.08 2.71
CA MET A 127 -9.13 16.99 1.60
C MET A 127 -9.53 18.39 2.05
N ASN A 128 -10.15 18.51 3.23
CA ASN A 128 -10.59 19.77 3.83
C ASN A 128 -9.46 20.47 4.61
N ALA A 129 -8.34 19.80 4.86
CA ALA A 129 -7.18 20.42 5.48
C ALA A 129 -6.30 21.12 4.42
N PRO A 130 -5.47 22.10 4.82
CA PRO A 130 -4.49 22.71 3.93
C PRO A 130 -3.57 21.64 3.32
N ALA A 131 -3.52 21.58 1.99
CA ALA A 131 -2.70 20.63 1.26
C ALA A 131 -2.45 21.12 -0.18
N SER A 132 -1.33 20.69 -0.77
CA SER A 132 -1.03 20.97 -2.16
C SER A 132 -2.05 20.31 -3.11
N LEU A 133 -2.19 20.83 -4.32
CA LEU A 133 -3.04 20.24 -5.36
C LEU A 133 -2.64 18.79 -5.66
N GLN A 134 -1.34 18.52 -5.69
CA GLN A 134 -0.80 17.17 -5.86
C GLN A 134 -1.25 16.22 -4.73
N HIS A 135 -1.19 16.66 -3.46
CA HIS A 135 -1.68 15.86 -2.34
C HIS A 135 -3.18 15.61 -2.44
N LYS A 136 -3.97 16.62 -2.80
CA LYS A 136 -5.42 16.48 -3.03
C LYS A 136 -5.74 15.50 -4.15
N SER A 137 -4.95 15.51 -5.22
CA SER A 137 -5.05 14.51 -6.30
C SER A 137 -4.74 13.09 -5.81
N ALA A 138 -3.70 12.91 -5.00
CA ALA A 138 -3.40 11.62 -4.37
C ALA A 138 -4.53 11.15 -3.44
N LEU A 139 -5.18 12.06 -2.72
CA LEU A 139 -6.34 11.74 -1.89
C LEU A 139 -7.53 11.26 -2.72
N LYS A 140 -7.82 11.91 -3.87
CA LYS A 140 -8.86 11.44 -4.80
C LYS A 140 -8.57 10.01 -5.27
N VAL A 141 -7.32 9.69 -5.62
CA VAL A 141 -6.93 8.33 -6.01
C VAL A 141 -7.19 7.33 -4.86
N ASN A 142 -6.78 7.68 -3.63
CA ASN A 142 -6.99 6.81 -2.48
C ASN A 142 -8.49 6.59 -2.16
N ILE A 143 -9.32 7.64 -2.27
CA ILE A 143 -10.78 7.55 -2.10
C ILE A 143 -11.37 6.63 -3.18
N ALA A 144 -10.94 6.79 -4.43
CA ALA A 144 -11.43 5.99 -5.55
C ALA A 144 -11.10 4.50 -5.37
N ILE A 145 -9.88 4.18 -4.94
CA ILE A 145 -9.48 2.79 -4.62
C ILE A 145 -10.40 2.21 -3.53
N ALA A 146 -10.72 2.99 -2.49
CA ALA A 146 -11.60 2.54 -1.43
C ALA A 146 -13.04 2.31 -1.93
N TYR A 147 -13.58 3.17 -2.81
CA TYR A 147 -14.88 2.95 -3.45
C TYR A 147 -14.91 1.70 -4.35
N THR A 148 -13.87 1.48 -5.14
CA THR A 148 -13.75 0.25 -5.94
C THR A 148 -13.78 -1.00 -5.06
N ARG A 149 -13.11 -0.96 -3.90
CA ARG A 149 -13.14 -2.06 -2.91
C ARG A 149 -14.48 -2.24 -2.21
N LEU A 150 -15.30 -1.18 -2.13
CA LEU A 150 -16.68 -1.23 -1.65
C LEU A 150 -17.68 -1.63 -2.75
N GLU A 151 -17.20 -2.19 -3.86
CA GLU A 151 -18.02 -2.58 -5.02
C GLU A 151 -18.81 -1.41 -5.65
N GLN A 152 -18.24 -0.20 -5.54
CA GLN A 152 -18.76 1.04 -6.13
C GLN A 152 -17.76 1.60 -7.19
N PRO A 153 -17.37 0.80 -8.21
CA PRO A 153 -16.31 1.18 -9.13
C PRO A 153 -16.63 2.41 -9.98
N ALA A 154 -17.91 2.64 -10.32
CA ALA A 154 -18.33 3.81 -11.09
C ALA A 154 -18.06 5.12 -10.35
N ILE A 155 -18.25 5.17 -9.03
CA ILE A 155 -17.91 6.33 -8.21
C ILE A 155 -16.40 6.53 -8.20
N GLY A 156 -15.64 5.43 -8.01
CA GLY A 156 -14.19 5.45 -8.06
C GLY A 156 -13.66 5.96 -9.41
N TYR A 157 -14.17 5.43 -10.51
CA TYR A 157 -13.79 5.83 -11.87
C TYR A 157 -14.02 7.33 -12.13
N ASN A 158 -15.21 7.84 -11.82
CA ASN A 158 -15.52 9.25 -12.03
C ASN A 158 -14.61 10.17 -11.22
N LEU A 159 -14.26 9.77 -10.00
CA LEU A 159 -13.33 10.52 -9.17
C LEU A 159 -11.91 10.52 -9.78
N LEU A 160 -11.43 9.38 -10.28
CA LEU A 160 -10.13 9.28 -10.95
C LEU A 160 -10.07 10.11 -12.22
N LYS A 161 -11.15 10.13 -13.02
CA LYS A 161 -11.24 10.97 -14.23
C LYS A 161 -11.21 12.47 -13.93
N SER A 162 -11.55 12.88 -12.70
CA SER A 162 -11.46 14.28 -12.25
C SER A 162 -10.05 14.70 -11.82
N VAL A 163 -9.09 13.79 -11.85
CA VAL A 163 -7.68 14.08 -11.51
C VAL A 163 -6.96 14.56 -12.74
N ASP A 164 -6.34 15.74 -12.65
CA ASP A 164 -5.45 16.24 -13.70
C ASP A 164 -4.15 15.42 -13.66
N ARG A 165 -3.98 14.55 -14.66
CA ARG A 165 -2.86 13.62 -14.75
C ARG A 165 -1.53 14.35 -14.97
N GLU A 166 -1.53 15.44 -15.73
CA GLU A 166 -0.30 16.16 -16.10
C GLU A 166 0.34 16.86 -14.90
N MET A 167 -0.48 17.18 -13.89
CA MET A 167 -0.02 17.78 -12.63
C MET A 167 0.62 16.76 -11.68
N LEU A 168 0.62 15.47 -12.01
CA LEU A 168 1.16 14.41 -11.16
C LEU A 168 2.57 13.99 -11.61
N PRO A 169 3.50 13.72 -10.69
CA PRO A 169 4.76 13.08 -11.03
C PRO A 169 4.53 11.66 -11.55
N SER A 170 5.47 11.12 -12.33
CA SER A 170 5.34 9.88 -13.07
C SER A 170 4.84 8.71 -12.23
N PHE A 171 5.41 8.49 -11.04
CA PHE A 171 4.99 7.41 -10.15
C PHE A 171 3.54 7.53 -9.66
N MET A 172 3.02 8.76 -9.50
CA MET A 172 1.62 9.00 -9.15
C MET A 172 0.71 8.82 -10.36
N GLN A 173 1.17 9.18 -11.58
CA GLN A 173 0.45 8.88 -12.82
C GLN A 173 0.28 7.38 -12.99
N ALA A 174 1.32 6.58 -12.73
CA ALA A 174 1.25 5.13 -12.74
C ALA A 174 0.22 4.58 -11.74
N GLY A 175 0.20 5.13 -10.52
CA GLY A 175 -0.78 4.78 -9.51
C GLY A 175 -2.22 5.13 -9.91
N LEU A 176 -2.44 6.31 -10.51
CA LEU A 176 -3.73 6.73 -11.07
C LEU A 176 -4.20 5.77 -12.15
N LEU A 177 -3.32 5.42 -13.11
CA LEU A 177 -3.63 4.50 -14.20
C LEU A 177 -3.96 3.09 -13.68
N THR A 178 -3.20 2.60 -12.69
CA THR A 178 -3.49 1.32 -12.03
C THR A 178 -4.90 1.35 -11.40
N ALA A 179 -5.25 2.44 -10.72
CA ALA A 179 -6.58 2.59 -10.10
C ALA A 179 -7.69 2.69 -11.15
N LEU A 180 -7.45 3.41 -12.26
CA LEU A 180 -8.38 3.45 -13.42
C LEU A 180 -8.58 2.05 -13.99
N GLY A 181 -7.52 1.29 -14.23
CA GLY A 181 -7.60 -0.08 -14.70
C GLY A 181 -8.44 -0.97 -13.77
N ASN A 182 -8.21 -0.88 -12.45
CA ASN A 182 -8.99 -1.65 -11.48
C ASN A 182 -10.49 -1.28 -11.48
N ALA A 183 -10.81 0.02 -11.55
CA ALA A 183 -12.20 0.48 -11.57
C ALA A 183 -12.90 0.08 -12.89
N THR A 184 -12.21 0.28 -14.01
CA THR A 184 -12.72 -0.06 -15.36
C THR A 184 -12.96 -1.57 -15.50
N PHE A 185 -12.00 -2.39 -14.99
CA PHE A 185 -12.18 -3.84 -14.97
C PHE A 185 -13.39 -4.26 -14.12
N ALA A 186 -13.57 -3.65 -12.94
CA ALA A 186 -14.71 -3.94 -12.08
C ALA A 186 -16.06 -3.50 -12.70
N MET A 187 -16.05 -2.62 -13.71
CA MET A 187 -17.22 -2.27 -14.51
C MET A 187 -17.43 -3.18 -15.74
N GLY A 188 -16.57 -4.19 -15.95
CA GLY A 188 -16.67 -5.14 -17.06
C GLY A 188 -15.93 -4.75 -18.34
N GLU A 189 -15.16 -3.66 -18.33
CA GLU A 189 -14.45 -3.13 -19.50
C GLU A 189 -12.99 -3.65 -19.53
N ALA A 190 -12.80 -4.93 -19.81
CA ALA A 190 -11.49 -5.61 -19.71
C ALA A 190 -10.43 -5.02 -20.66
N ASP A 191 -10.77 -4.69 -21.91
CA ASP A 191 -9.81 -4.14 -22.89
C ASP A 191 -9.31 -2.76 -22.46
N THR A 192 -10.21 -1.90 -22.01
CA THR A 192 -9.87 -0.58 -21.50
C THR A 192 -8.99 -0.70 -20.23
N ALA A 193 -9.29 -1.65 -19.37
CA ALA A 193 -8.49 -1.92 -18.17
C ALA A 193 -7.07 -2.38 -18.53
N LEU A 194 -6.92 -3.28 -19.53
CA LEU A 194 -5.62 -3.74 -20.01
C LEU A 194 -4.77 -2.57 -20.52
N SER A 195 -5.37 -1.65 -21.30
CA SER A 195 -4.68 -0.45 -21.78
C SER A 195 -4.14 0.39 -20.60
N TYR A 196 -4.96 0.63 -19.57
CA TYR A 196 -4.51 1.35 -18.38
C TYR A 196 -3.38 0.65 -17.63
N TYR A 197 -3.40 -0.69 -17.54
CA TYR A 197 -2.32 -1.43 -16.88
C TYR A 197 -1.00 -1.37 -17.67
N ILE A 198 -1.06 -1.44 -18.99
CA ILE A 198 0.12 -1.30 -19.86
C ILE A 198 0.73 0.11 -19.72
N ASP A 199 -0.11 1.14 -19.75
CA ASP A 199 0.33 2.52 -19.53
C ASP A 199 0.95 2.69 -18.14
N ALA A 200 0.33 2.14 -17.09
CA ALA A 200 0.86 2.18 -15.74
C ALA A 200 2.24 1.50 -15.65
N ALA A 201 2.39 0.32 -16.26
CA ALA A 201 3.67 -0.40 -16.30
C ALA A 201 4.76 0.43 -16.98
N THR A 202 4.41 1.15 -18.06
CA THR A 202 5.34 2.04 -18.78
C THR A 202 5.82 3.19 -17.87
N HIS A 203 4.92 3.81 -17.10
CA HIS A 203 5.30 4.87 -16.15
C HIS A 203 6.16 4.33 -15.00
N TYR A 204 5.81 3.17 -14.44
CA TYR A 204 6.63 2.55 -13.40
C TYR A 204 8.02 2.16 -13.91
N ALA A 205 8.13 1.69 -15.16
CA ALA A 205 9.42 1.36 -15.76
C ALA A 205 10.31 2.60 -15.96
N LYS A 206 9.73 3.75 -16.33
CA LYS A 206 10.47 5.03 -16.43
C LYS A 206 11.05 5.47 -15.09
N ASP A 207 10.38 5.14 -13.99
CA ASP A 207 10.82 5.45 -12.64
C ASP A 207 11.68 4.30 -12.03
N GLU A 208 12.12 3.34 -12.85
CA GLU A 208 12.92 2.17 -12.45
C GLU A 208 12.27 1.33 -11.33
N ASN A 209 10.95 1.45 -11.16
CA ASN A 209 10.20 0.72 -10.17
C ASN A 209 9.71 -0.64 -10.71
N TYR A 210 10.66 -1.53 -10.98
CA TYR A 210 10.39 -2.84 -11.60
C TYR A 210 9.47 -3.74 -10.77
N ARG A 211 9.49 -3.62 -9.42
CA ARG A 211 8.54 -4.34 -8.58
C ARG A 211 7.10 -3.89 -8.86
N ALA A 212 6.86 -2.60 -9.01
CA ALA A 212 5.52 -2.10 -9.35
C ALA A 212 5.09 -2.45 -10.78
N VAL A 213 6.03 -2.50 -11.74
CA VAL A 213 5.78 -3.05 -13.09
C VAL A 213 5.23 -4.46 -12.99
N LYS A 214 5.92 -5.35 -12.28
CA LYS A 214 5.50 -6.75 -12.10
C LYS A 214 4.16 -6.86 -11.37
N GLN A 215 3.95 -6.03 -10.34
CA GLN A 215 2.68 -6.02 -9.59
C GLN A 215 1.48 -5.63 -10.46
N VAL A 216 1.62 -4.61 -11.33
CA VAL A 216 0.53 -4.23 -12.24
C VAL A 216 0.34 -5.25 -13.36
N SER A 217 1.41 -5.91 -13.78
CA SER A 217 1.36 -6.99 -14.77
C SER A 217 0.54 -8.19 -14.29
N ILE A 218 0.49 -8.48 -12.98
CA ILE A 218 -0.37 -9.52 -12.42
C ILE A 218 -1.86 -9.28 -12.75
N ASN A 219 -2.31 -8.02 -12.75
CA ASN A 219 -3.68 -7.69 -13.15
C ASN A 219 -3.93 -8.00 -14.64
N SER A 220 -2.94 -7.76 -15.50
CA SER A 220 -3.02 -8.04 -16.93
C SER A 220 -3.10 -9.54 -17.25
N LEU A 221 -2.49 -10.41 -16.42
CA LEU A 221 -2.52 -11.87 -16.61
C LEU A 221 -3.95 -12.40 -16.74
N GLY A 222 -4.84 -11.96 -15.84
CA GLY A 222 -6.24 -12.41 -15.88
C GLY A 222 -6.97 -11.97 -17.13
N ILE A 223 -6.66 -10.80 -17.68
CA ILE A 223 -7.26 -10.32 -18.92
C ILE A 223 -6.74 -11.12 -20.12
N TYR A 224 -5.46 -11.45 -20.18
CA TYR A 224 -4.94 -12.36 -21.22
C TYR A 224 -5.63 -13.72 -21.18
N VAL A 225 -5.90 -14.26 -19.99
CA VAL A 225 -6.68 -15.51 -19.85
C VAL A 225 -8.11 -15.33 -20.34
N LEU A 226 -8.80 -14.22 -20.04
CA LEU A 226 -10.14 -13.91 -20.56
C LEU A 226 -10.18 -13.88 -22.09
N HIS A 227 -9.09 -13.41 -22.72
CA HIS A 227 -8.95 -13.36 -24.18
C HIS A 227 -8.43 -14.66 -24.79
N SER A 228 -8.10 -15.67 -23.96
CA SER A 228 -7.41 -16.90 -24.39
C SER A 228 -6.05 -16.64 -25.07
N ASP A 229 -5.42 -15.50 -24.74
CA ASP A 229 -4.05 -15.17 -25.17
C ASP A 229 -3.03 -15.79 -24.22
N PHE A 230 -2.86 -17.10 -24.36
CA PHE A 230 -1.93 -17.85 -23.49
C PHE A 230 -0.47 -17.54 -23.78
N SER A 231 -0.14 -17.08 -25.00
CA SER A 231 1.22 -16.66 -25.33
C SER A 231 1.66 -15.46 -24.49
N SER A 232 0.85 -14.40 -24.45
CA SER A 232 1.11 -13.22 -23.62
C SER A 232 1.06 -13.55 -22.13
N TYR A 233 0.14 -14.42 -21.70
CA TYR A 233 0.07 -14.92 -20.33
C TYR A 233 1.37 -15.59 -19.89
N HIS A 234 1.88 -16.59 -20.64
CA HIS A 234 3.10 -17.31 -20.27
C HIS A 234 4.34 -16.42 -20.27
N LYS A 235 4.48 -15.56 -21.28
CA LYS A 235 5.57 -14.61 -21.34
C LYS A 235 5.60 -13.70 -20.10
N MET A 236 4.47 -13.12 -19.75
CA MET A 236 4.38 -12.20 -18.60
C MET A 236 4.53 -12.94 -17.27
N LEU A 237 3.98 -14.16 -17.15
CA LEU A 237 4.13 -14.98 -15.94
C LEU A 237 5.60 -15.33 -15.68
N ALA A 238 6.38 -15.62 -16.72
CA ALA A 238 7.82 -15.91 -16.58
C ALA A 238 8.58 -14.73 -15.96
N ASP A 239 8.27 -13.49 -16.39
CA ASP A 239 8.90 -12.28 -15.83
C ASP A 239 8.51 -12.06 -14.35
N ILE A 240 7.25 -12.37 -13.99
CA ILE A 240 6.75 -12.21 -12.62
C ILE A 240 7.39 -13.26 -11.70
N THR A 241 7.54 -14.49 -12.16
CA THR A 241 8.08 -15.60 -11.36
C THR A 241 9.54 -15.42 -10.96
N ALA A 242 10.27 -14.50 -11.57
CA ALA A 242 11.59 -14.09 -11.14
C ALA A 242 11.60 -13.31 -9.81
N GLU A 243 10.43 -12.98 -9.21
CA GLU A 243 10.28 -12.22 -7.97
C GLU A 243 9.50 -13.03 -6.92
N PRO A 244 10.17 -13.82 -6.05
CA PRO A 244 9.49 -14.75 -5.12
C PRO A 244 8.48 -14.09 -4.19
N SER A 245 8.75 -12.89 -3.69
CA SER A 245 7.84 -12.17 -2.79
C SER A 245 6.51 -11.80 -3.44
N LEU A 246 6.50 -11.51 -4.74
CA LEU A 246 5.25 -11.24 -5.48
C LEU A 246 4.43 -12.51 -5.68
N ILE A 247 5.08 -13.66 -5.81
CA ILE A 247 4.38 -14.95 -5.90
C ILE A 247 3.69 -15.27 -4.58
N GLU A 248 4.37 -15.10 -3.46
CA GLU A 248 3.82 -15.33 -2.13
C GLU A 248 2.61 -14.41 -1.87
N ASP A 249 2.76 -13.11 -2.13
CA ASP A 249 1.69 -12.11 -1.96
C ASP A 249 0.44 -12.41 -2.82
N ASN A 250 0.61 -13.05 -3.98
CA ASN A 250 -0.46 -13.31 -4.96
C ASN A 250 -0.72 -14.80 -5.21
N GLN A 251 -0.25 -15.68 -4.35
CA GLN A 251 -0.23 -17.14 -4.55
C GLN A 251 -1.61 -17.72 -4.92
N HIS A 252 -2.68 -17.27 -4.30
CA HIS A 252 -4.02 -17.77 -4.58
C HIS A 252 -4.51 -17.35 -5.97
N TYR A 253 -4.27 -16.10 -6.35
CA TYR A 253 -4.68 -15.62 -7.66
C TYR A 253 -3.85 -16.25 -8.79
N LEU A 254 -2.54 -16.33 -8.62
CA LEU A 254 -1.67 -17.01 -9.58
C LEU A 254 -1.96 -18.51 -9.66
N GLY A 255 -2.30 -19.13 -8.53
CA GLY A 255 -2.77 -20.52 -8.48
C GLY A 255 -4.06 -20.73 -9.25
N TRP A 256 -5.05 -19.83 -9.06
CA TRP A 256 -6.30 -19.81 -9.82
C TRP A 256 -6.04 -19.74 -11.33
N LEU A 257 -5.24 -18.79 -11.78
CA LEU A 257 -4.93 -18.62 -13.21
C LEU A 257 -4.22 -19.83 -13.78
N ARG A 258 -3.25 -20.39 -13.06
CA ARG A 258 -2.50 -21.58 -13.51
C ARG A 258 -3.40 -22.80 -13.71
N GLU A 259 -4.25 -23.10 -12.74
CA GLU A 259 -5.21 -24.21 -12.85
C GLU A 259 -6.17 -24.01 -14.04
N LEU A 260 -6.66 -22.80 -14.22
CA LEU A 260 -7.57 -22.46 -15.32
C LEU A 260 -6.89 -22.60 -16.68
N VAL A 261 -5.72 -21.99 -16.85
CA VAL A 261 -4.96 -22.03 -18.13
C VAL A 261 -4.57 -23.46 -18.46
N GLN A 262 -4.11 -24.27 -17.50
CA GLN A 262 -3.77 -25.65 -17.75
C GLN A 262 -4.94 -26.46 -18.31
N GLN A 263 -6.15 -26.24 -17.85
CA GLN A 263 -7.33 -26.94 -18.38
C GLN A 263 -7.74 -26.39 -19.75
N LEU A 264 -7.66 -25.10 -19.98
CA LEU A 264 -8.00 -24.46 -21.26
C LEU A 264 -7.05 -24.90 -22.38
N GLU A 265 -5.75 -24.99 -22.13
CA GLU A 265 -4.75 -25.44 -23.09
C GLU A 265 -4.87 -26.95 -23.42
N GLN A 266 -5.39 -27.74 -22.49
CA GLN A 266 -5.68 -29.16 -22.72
C GLN A 266 -6.94 -29.37 -23.57
N ASN A 267 -7.59 -28.31 -24.08
CA ASN A 267 -8.82 -28.37 -24.87
C ASN A 267 -9.91 -29.26 -24.26
N LYS A 268 -10.06 -29.25 -22.93
CA LYS A 268 -11.11 -30.02 -22.26
C LYS A 268 -12.47 -29.50 -22.70
N GLN A 269 -13.34 -30.38 -23.18
CA GLN A 269 -14.72 -30.04 -23.58
C GLN A 269 -15.54 -29.48 -22.40
N ALA A 270 -15.20 -29.87 -21.17
CA ALA A 270 -15.75 -29.32 -19.95
C ALA A 270 -14.65 -29.07 -18.92
N LEU A 271 -14.58 -27.85 -18.41
CA LEU A 271 -13.64 -27.51 -17.34
C LEU A 271 -14.11 -28.14 -16.02
N THR A 272 -13.19 -28.78 -15.33
CA THR A 272 -13.48 -29.45 -14.06
C THR A 272 -13.07 -28.56 -12.89
N VAL A 273 -14.01 -28.25 -12.01
CA VAL A 273 -13.75 -27.48 -10.83
C VAL A 273 -13.23 -28.35 -9.70
N SER A 274 -11.93 -28.37 -9.47
CA SER A 274 -11.29 -29.07 -8.38
C SER A 274 -11.51 -28.39 -7.03
N THR A 275 -11.29 -29.13 -5.92
CA THR A 275 -11.28 -28.54 -4.57
C THR A 275 -10.20 -27.46 -4.44
N THR A 276 -9.03 -27.67 -5.05
CA THR A 276 -7.92 -26.70 -5.10
C THR A 276 -8.34 -25.43 -5.82
N MET A 277 -9.01 -25.55 -6.97
CA MET A 277 -9.51 -24.41 -7.73
C MET A 277 -10.54 -23.59 -6.94
N LYS A 278 -11.43 -24.26 -6.17
CA LYS A 278 -12.35 -23.58 -5.23
C LYS A 278 -11.59 -22.80 -4.16
N ALA A 279 -10.57 -23.40 -3.54
CA ALA A 279 -9.77 -22.74 -2.51
C ALA A 279 -9.01 -21.53 -3.09
N TYR A 280 -8.45 -21.64 -4.29
CA TYR A 280 -7.79 -20.53 -4.97
C TYR A 280 -8.77 -19.41 -5.32
N SER A 281 -9.98 -19.70 -5.77
CA SER A 281 -10.99 -18.67 -6.09
C SER A 281 -11.36 -17.82 -4.87
N LEU A 282 -11.57 -18.46 -3.71
CA LEU A 282 -11.86 -17.79 -2.45
C LEU A 282 -10.65 -16.97 -1.95
N GLY A 283 -9.45 -17.55 -1.98
CA GLY A 283 -8.23 -16.86 -1.59
C GLY A 283 -7.93 -15.65 -2.50
N ALA A 284 -8.14 -15.79 -3.81
CA ALA A 284 -7.98 -14.71 -4.77
C ALA A 284 -9.01 -13.59 -4.54
N ALA A 285 -10.28 -13.93 -4.27
CA ALA A 285 -11.30 -12.94 -3.95
C ALA A 285 -10.94 -12.14 -2.69
N ASN A 286 -10.47 -12.82 -1.64
CA ASN A 286 -10.02 -12.17 -0.41
C ASN A 286 -8.76 -11.30 -0.60
N ALA A 287 -7.96 -11.59 -1.61
CA ALA A 287 -6.81 -10.77 -2.01
C ALA A 287 -7.22 -9.56 -2.88
N GLY A 288 -8.50 -9.42 -3.23
CA GLY A 288 -9.03 -8.30 -4.02
C GLY A 288 -9.26 -8.59 -5.51
N TYR A 289 -9.17 -9.85 -5.93
CA TYR A 289 -9.36 -10.28 -7.31
C TYR A 289 -10.77 -10.86 -7.59
N ALA A 290 -11.77 -10.58 -6.72
CA ALA A 290 -13.12 -11.13 -6.87
C ALA A 290 -13.75 -10.86 -8.25
N SER A 291 -13.67 -9.62 -8.74
CA SER A 291 -14.19 -9.24 -10.06
C SER A 291 -13.52 -10.05 -11.18
N MET A 292 -12.19 -10.26 -11.10
CA MET A 292 -11.44 -11.02 -12.09
C MET A 292 -11.82 -12.50 -12.08
N VAL A 293 -11.90 -13.10 -10.89
CA VAL A 293 -12.35 -14.51 -10.73
C VAL A 293 -13.76 -14.69 -11.28
N ASN A 294 -14.67 -13.77 -10.95
CA ASN A 294 -16.05 -13.82 -11.46
C ASN A 294 -16.14 -13.66 -12.97
N ALA A 295 -15.32 -12.81 -13.57
CA ALA A 295 -15.24 -12.66 -15.02
C ALA A 295 -14.80 -13.98 -15.70
N HIS A 296 -13.82 -14.69 -15.10
CA HIS A 296 -13.41 -16.02 -15.58
C HIS A 296 -14.53 -17.06 -15.40
N ILE A 297 -15.23 -17.07 -14.25
CA ILE A 297 -16.36 -17.97 -14.01
C ILE A 297 -17.42 -17.81 -15.10
N ASP A 298 -17.78 -16.57 -15.44
CA ASP A 298 -18.76 -16.26 -16.48
C ASP A 298 -18.25 -16.64 -17.89
N LYS A 299 -17.06 -16.19 -18.23
CA LYS A 299 -16.49 -16.40 -19.56
C LYS A 299 -16.38 -17.87 -19.92
N PHE A 300 -16.01 -18.71 -18.95
CA PHE A 300 -15.74 -20.13 -19.17
C PHE A 300 -16.83 -21.05 -18.64
N ASN A 301 -17.99 -20.51 -18.24
CA ASN A 301 -19.14 -21.25 -17.70
C ASN A 301 -18.73 -22.26 -16.60
N LEU A 302 -17.89 -21.82 -15.66
CA LEU A 302 -17.43 -22.69 -14.58
C LEU A 302 -18.55 -22.98 -13.61
N SER A 303 -18.72 -24.26 -13.22
CA SER A 303 -19.69 -24.67 -12.20
C SER A 303 -19.25 -24.26 -10.78
N LEU A 304 -19.09 -22.93 -10.58
CA LEU A 304 -18.73 -22.29 -9.33
C LEU A 304 -19.69 -21.15 -9.00
N PRO A 305 -20.06 -20.98 -7.73
CA PRO A 305 -20.78 -19.76 -7.34
C PRO A 305 -19.88 -18.55 -7.52
N LYS A 306 -20.48 -17.40 -7.79
CA LYS A 306 -19.76 -16.12 -7.77
C LYS A 306 -19.12 -15.94 -6.41
N VAL A 307 -17.86 -15.51 -6.43
CA VAL A 307 -17.14 -15.15 -5.21
C VAL A 307 -17.39 -13.67 -4.90
N THR A 308 -17.75 -13.39 -3.69
CA THR A 308 -17.77 -12.03 -3.16
C THR A 308 -16.46 -11.79 -2.44
N SER A 309 -15.93 -10.58 -2.59
CA SER A 309 -14.80 -10.13 -1.78
C SER A 309 -15.31 -10.02 -0.33
N GLN A 310 -15.30 -11.12 0.41
CA GLN A 310 -15.32 -11.03 1.87
C GLN A 310 -13.94 -10.50 2.28
N LEU A 311 -13.72 -9.22 1.99
CA LEU A 311 -12.53 -8.53 2.47
C LEU A 311 -12.59 -8.57 3.99
N THR A 312 -12.10 -9.66 4.57
CA THR A 312 -12.01 -9.82 6.00
C THR A 312 -11.27 -8.62 6.55
N ILE A 313 -11.88 -7.90 7.47
CA ILE A 313 -11.18 -6.83 8.17
C ILE A 313 -10.01 -7.50 8.90
N ARG A 314 -8.80 -7.20 8.44
CA ARG A 314 -7.58 -7.78 8.98
C ARG A 314 -7.05 -6.85 10.06
N ASP A 315 -6.88 -7.36 11.28
CA ASP A 315 -6.36 -6.59 12.42
C ASP A 315 -6.97 -5.19 12.52
N PRO A 316 -8.28 -5.05 12.84
CA PRO A 316 -9.01 -3.80 12.74
C PRO A 316 -8.41 -2.70 13.63
N LEU A 317 -8.35 -1.49 13.08
CA LEU A 317 -8.06 -0.29 13.85
C LEU A 317 -9.34 0.18 14.58
N PRO A 318 -9.19 0.78 15.77
CA PRO A 318 -10.32 1.38 16.50
C PRO A 318 -11.01 2.46 15.64
N VAL A 319 -12.35 2.43 15.58
CA VAL A 319 -13.16 3.36 14.74
C VAL A 319 -12.94 4.83 15.07
N GLU A 320 -12.57 5.12 16.32
CA GLU A 320 -12.38 6.47 16.85
C GLU A 320 -10.99 7.07 16.56
N LEU A 321 -10.10 6.28 15.96
CA LEU A 321 -8.73 6.70 15.72
C LEU A 321 -8.72 7.90 14.76
N GLY A 322 -7.97 8.94 15.13
CA GLY A 322 -7.87 10.16 14.29
C GLY A 322 -8.96 11.21 14.49
N LYS A 323 -9.96 11.00 15.38
CA LYS A 323 -10.98 12.02 15.70
C LYS A 323 -10.40 13.36 16.14
N ALA A 324 -9.25 13.38 16.80
CA ALA A 324 -8.60 14.62 17.22
C ALA A 324 -8.28 15.57 16.04
N TRP A 325 -8.00 15.01 14.86
CA TRP A 325 -7.71 15.76 13.65
C TRP A 325 -8.91 15.91 12.71
N CYS A 326 -10.02 15.19 12.98
CA CYS A 326 -11.24 15.21 12.20
C CYS A 326 -12.47 15.14 13.12
N PRO A 327 -12.82 16.22 13.83
CA PRO A 327 -13.85 16.19 14.88
C PRO A 327 -15.28 16.03 14.36
N ASN A 328 -15.56 16.39 13.10
CA ASN A 328 -16.90 16.36 12.53
C ASN A 328 -17.10 15.06 11.74
N ARG A 329 -17.74 14.10 12.36
CA ARG A 329 -18.17 12.84 11.72
C ARG A 329 -19.63 12.96 11.30
#